data_fb8cf69df9d0a283ccad7f319681cacc
#
_entry.id   fb8cf69df9d0a283ccad7f319681cacc
#
_cell.length_a   1.000
_cell.length_b   1.000
_cell.length_c   1.000
_cell.angle_alpha   90.00
_cell.angle_beta   90.00
_cell.angle_gamma   90.00
#
_symmetry.space_group_name_H-M   'P 1'
#
loop_
_entity.id
_entity.type
_entity.pdbx_description
1 polymer ?
#
loop_
_entity_poly.entity_id
_entity_poly.type
_entity_poly.pdbx_seq_one_letter_code
_entity_poly.pdbx_strand_id
1 'polypeptide(L)'
;KKNWFSLRLYLEGIRQLRLIGIMGMVILSLEAILIPVGRLVNIREMRHFTSSSITKTLLNFPEMHPLLVLCFCVLAPLMVLYLFHFLNKRNASDFYHAIPETRLCLYISFFAAVVTWLLAIIVLTSFLSVAIFLCFPVYFSVNLMSVLVMCFNVFAGSLLVAASVAV
;
A
#
# COMPACT_ATOMS: atom_id res chain seq x y z
N LYS A 1 22.28 -20.55 -18.93
CA LYS A 1 20.91 -20.37 -18.40
C LYS A 1 20.67 -18.88 -18.24
N LYS A 2 19.74 -18.33 -19.01
CA LYS A 2 19.34 -16.91 -18.89
C LYS A 2 18.56 -16.78 -17.57
N ASN A 3 19.16 -16.18 -16.55
CA ASN A 3 18.47 -15.93 -15.30
C ASN A 3 17.53 -14.73 -15.50
N TRP A 4 16.24 -14.95 -15.32
CA TRP A 4 15.19 -13.92 -15.45
C TRP A 4 15.05 -13.07 -14.18
N PHE A 5 15.64 -13.52 -13.07
CA PHE A 5 15.54 -12.89 -11.75
C PHE A 5 16.88 -13.02 -11.03
N SER A 6 17.32 -11.93 -10.40
CA SER A 6 18.54 -11.88 -9.57
C SER A 6 18.18 -11.45 -8.15
N LEU A 7 18.41 -12.33 -7.20
CA LEU A 7 18.13 -12.09 -5.79
C LEU A 7 18.95 -10.95 -5.22
N ARG A 8 20.17 -10.74 -5.74
CA ARG A 8 21.04 -9.63 -5.31
C ARG A 8 20.44 -8.28 -5.70
N LEU A 9 19.97 -8.15 -6.94
CA LEU A 9 19.32 -6.92 -7.43
C LEU A 9 17.99 -6.65 -6.70
N TYR A 10 17.23 -7.70 -6.41
CA TYR A 10 16.01 -7.59 -5.62
C TYR A 10 16.29 -7.04 -4.21
N LEU A 11 17.26 -7.60 -3.49
CA LEU A 11 17.63 -7.13 -2.15
C LEU A 11 18.17 -5.69 -2.17
N GLU A 12 18.92 -5.33 -3.20
CA GLU A 12 19.38 -3.95 -3.38
C GLU A 12 18.19 -3.00 -3.63
N GLY A 13 17.20 -3.40 -4.45
CA GLY A 13 15.96 -2.64 -4.65
C GLY A 13 15.18 -2.44 -3.34
N ILE A 14 15.04 -3.47 -2.52
CA ILE A 14 14.42 -3.37 -1.18
C ILE A 14 15.19 -2.37 -0.31
N ARG A 15 16.52 -2.45 -0.31
CA ARG A 15 17.36 -1.55 0.50
C ARG A 15 17.23 -0.09 0.07
N GLN A 16 17.19 0.17 -1.22
CA GLN A 16 17.04 1.53 -1.76
C GLN A 16 15.65 2.12 -1.47
N LEU A 17 14.60 1.31 -1.59
CA LEU A 17 13.22 1.72 -1.28
C LEU A 17 12.94 1.84 0.21
N ARG A 18 13.87 1.41 1.08
CA ARG A 18 13.64 1.34 2.53
C ARG A 18 13.12 2.64 3.12
N LEU A 19 13.70 3.77 2.74
CA LEU A 19 13.32 5.07 3.29
C LEU A 19 11.89 5.44 2.87
N ILE A 20 11.58 5.37 1.58
CA ILE A 20 10.24 5.70 1.05
C ILE A 20 9.22 4.68 1.54
N GLY A 21 9.59 3.38 1.58
CA GLY A 21 8.72 2.32 2.08
C GLY A 21 8.34 2.52 3.54
N ILE A 22 9.30 2.85 4.41
CA ILE A 22 9.03 3.12 5.83
C ILE A 22 8.21 4.40 5.99
N MET A 23 8.52 5.48 5.28
CA MET A 23 7.71 6.70 5.33
C MET A 23 6.27 6.46 4.87
N GLY A 24 6.08 5.76 3.76
CA GLY A 24 4.76 5.37 3.27
C GLY A 24 4.01 4.49 4.28
N MET A 25 4.71 3.53 4.90
CA MET A 25 4.16 2.67 5.94
C MET A 25 3.68 3.47 7.16
N VAL A 26 4.45 4.43 7.63
CA VAL A 26 4.08 5.30 8.77
C VAL A 26 2.88 6.18 8.42
N ILE A 27 2.90 6.85 7.29
CA ILE A 27 1.82 7.75 6.87
C ILE A 27 0.51 6.98 6.72
N LEU A 28 0.52 5.87 5.97
CA LEU A 28 -0.67 5.06 5.72
C LEU A 28 -1.18 4.34 6.97
N SER A 29 -0.28 3.97 7.90
CA SER A 29 -0.71 3.40 9.19
C SER A 29 -1.38 4.45 10.08
N LEU A 30 -0.92 5.70 10.08
CA LEU A 30 -1.59 6.79 10.76
C LEU A 30 -2.98 7.05 10.18
N GLU A 31 -3.13 7.10 8.86
CA GLU A 31 -4.44 7.21 8.21
C GLU A 31 -5.35 6.04 8.56
N ALA A 32 -4.83 4.81 8.53
CA ALA A 32 -5.58 3.61 8.88
C ALA A 32 -6.11 3.60 10.32
N ILE A 33 -5.47 4.36 11.22
CA ILE A 33 -5.92 4.56 12.61
C ILE A 33 -6.90 5.75 12.71
N LEU A 34 -6.56 6.88 12.10
CA LEU A 34 -7.33 8.13 12.22
C LEU A 34 -8.72 8.02 11.60
N ILE A 35 -8.86 7.31 10.47
CA ILE A 35 -10.13 7.18 9.76
C ILE A 35 -11.18 6.44 10.60
N PRO A 36 -10.92 5.24 11.16
CA PRO A 36 -11.87 4.57 12.05
C PRO A 36 -12.20 5.37 13.30
N VAL A 37 -11.21 6.01 13.90
CA VAL A 37 -11.41 6.85 15.09
C VAL A 37 -12.29 8.06 14.78
N GLY A 38 -12.06 8.74 13.66
CA GLY A 38 -12.90 9.85 13.21
C GLY A 38 -14.35 9.42 12.97
N ARG A 39 -14.57 8.24 12.36
CA ARG A 39 -15.92 7.67 12.20
C ARG A 39 -16.58 7.40 13.55
N LEU A 40 -15.86 6.87 14.53
CA LEU A 40 -16.39 6.63 15.88
C LEU A 40 -16.83 7.93 16.56
N VAL A 41 -16.05 9.00 16.46
CA VAL A 41 -16.39 10.32 17.02
C VAL A 41 -17.68 10.84 16.37
N ASN A 42 -17.76 10.84 15.05
CA ASN A 42 -18.94 11.30 14.32
C ASN A 42 -20.20 10.51 14.68
N ILE A 43 -20.11 9.18 14.87
CA ILE A 43 -21.24 8.35 15.28
C ILE A 43 -21.67 8.70 16.70
N ARG A 44 -20.72 8.97 17.58
CA ARG A 44 -21.01 9.34 18.97
C ARG A 44 -21.74 10.69 19.05
N GLU A 45 -21.34 11.65 18.23
CA GLU A 45 -22.03 12.95 18.13
C GLU A 45 -23.44 12.81 17.54
N MET A 46 -23.60 12.03 16.47
CA MET A 46 -24.93 11.80 15.89
C MET A 46 -25.89 11.09 16.84
N ARG A 47 -25.40 10.25 17.73
CA ARG A 47 -26.21 9.58 18.76
C ARG A 47 -26.85 10.55 19.74
N HIS A 48 -26.24 11.71 19.97
CA HIS A 48 -26.82 12.77 20.80
C HIS A 48 -28.00 13.49 20.10
N PHE A 49 -28.09 13.43 18.76
CA PHE A 49 -29.10 14.14 17.97
C PHE A 49 -30.21 13.24 17.41
N THR A 50 -30.03 11.93 17.35
CA THR A 50 -31.01 11.04 16.70
C THR A 50 -31.25 9.77 17.53
N SER A 51 -32.53 9.53 17.87
CA SER A 51 -32.97 8.33 18.60
C SER A 51 -32.73 7.04 17.81
N SER A 52 -31.94 6.20 18.37
CA SER A 52 -31.81 4.73 18.42
C SER A 52 -32.00 3.81 17.22
N SER A 53 -32.62 4.16 16.10
CA SER A 53 -32.90 3.19 15.02
C SER A 53 -31.97 3.22 13.80
N ILE A 54 -31.19 4.27 13.65
CA ILE A 54 -30.35 4.49 12.46
C ILE A 54 -28.97 3.79 12.56
N THR A 55 -28.59 3.34 13.73
CA THR A 55 -27.19 2.92 14.03
C THR A 55 -26.75 1.61 13.38
N LYS A 56 -27.63 0.71 13.01
CA LYS A 56 -27.20 -0.60 12.45
C LYS A 56 -26.97 -0.60 10.94
N THR A 57 -27.57 0.33 10.21
CA THR A 57 -27.53 0.33 8.74
C THR A 57 -26.31 1.10 8.17
N LEU A 58 -25.73 2.00 8.96
CA LEU A 58 -24.63 2.87 8.52
C LEU A 58 -23.22 2.28 8.71
N LEU A 59 -23.12 1.09 9.28
CA LEU A 59 -21.85 0.54 9.78
C LEU A 59 -21.43 -0.75 9.08
N ASN A 60 -21.92 -1.00 7.88
CA ASN A 60 -21.33 -2.04 7.06
C ASN A 60 -19.91 -1.60 6.63
N PHE A 61 -18.92 -2.21 7.27
CA PHE A 61 -17.58 -2.19 6.73
C PHE A 61 -17.63 -2.89 5.38
N PRO A 62 -17.40 -2.22 4.28
CA PRO A 62 -16.09 -2.28 3.64
C PRO A 62 -15.83 -1.15 2.64
N GLU A 63 -15.99 0.07 2.98
CA GLU A 63 -15.54 1.12 2.08
C GLU A 63 -14.20 1.65 2.57
N MET A 64 -13.14 1.35 1.83
CA MET A 64 -11.87 2.04 2.02
C MET A 64 -12.12 3.53 1.85
N HIS A 65 -11.64 4.31 2.80
CA HIS A 65 -11.73 5.75 2.68
C HIS A 65 -11.02 6.20 1.40
N PRO A 66 -11.64 7.03 0.56
CA PRO A 66 -11.08 7.42 -0.74
C PRO A 66 -9.68 8.05 -0.62
N LEU A 67 -9.40 8.70 0.50
CA LEU A 67 -8.11 9.29 0.79
C LEU A 67 -7.01 8.22 0.88
N LEU A 68 -7.29 7.08 1.50
CA LEU A 68 -6.33 5.98 1.63
C LEU A 68 -6.02 5.35 0.25
N VAL A 69 -7.05 5.19 -0.59
CA VAL A 69 -6.87 4.73 -1.99
C VAL A 69 -6.01 5.71 -2.78
N LEU A 70 -6.28 7.01 -2.63
CA LEU A 70 -5.52 8.06 -3.30
C LEU A 70 -4.05 8.05 -2.86
N CYS A 71 -3.77 7.87 -1.58
CA CYS A 71 -2.40 7.76 -1.07
C CYS A 71 -1.66 6.56 -1.66
N PHE A 72 -2.34 5.40 -1.81
CA PHE A 72 -1.75 4.25 -2.50
C PHE A 72 -1.47 4.53 -3.98
N CYS A 73 -2.40 5.20 -4.67
CA CYS A 73 -2.22 5.58 -6.08
C CYS A 73 -1.06 6.56 -6.29
N VAL A 74 -0.71 7.37 -5.30
CA VAL A 74 0.44 8.29 -5.35
C VAL A 74 1.73 7.57 -4.92
N LEU A 75 1.68 6.75 -3.88
CA LEU A 75 2.85 6.06 -3.34
C LEU A 75 3.45 5.07 -4.34
N ALA A 76 2.62 4.33 -5.06
CA ALA A 76 3.06 3.32 -6.01
C ALA A 76 3.94 3.91 -7.14
N PRO A 77 3.52 4.93 -7.90
CA PRO A 77 4.36 5.54 -8.92
C PRO A 77 5.58 6.25 -8.33
N LEU A 78 5.46 6.82 -7.13
CA LEU A 78 6.58 7.48 -6.46
C LEU A 78 7.71 6.50 -6.14
N MET A 79 7.39 5.30 -5.67
CA MET A 79 8.37 4.22 -5.45
C MET A 79 9.05 3.80 -6.76
N VAL A 80 8.29 3.65 -7.83
CA VAL A 80 8.80 3.29 -9.16
C VAL A 80 9.73 4.39 -9.67
N LEU A 81 9.28 5.64 -9.69
CA LEU A 81 10.08 6.78 -10.16
C LEU A 81 11.38 6.94 -9.36
N TYR A 82 11.32 6.77 -8.04
CA TYR A 82 12.51 6.85 -7.19
C TYR A 82 13.54 5.78 -7.56
N LEU A 83 13.09 4.55 -7.76
CA LEU A 83 13.95 3.43 -8.09
C LEU A 83 14.57 3.58 -9.48
N PHE A 84 13.76 3.98 -10.48
CA PHE A 84 14.24 4.17 -11.85
C PHE A 84 15.03 5.47 -12.02
N HIS A 85 14.74 6.52 -11.24
CA HIS A 85 15.57 7.73 -11.22
C HIS A 85 17.01 7.43 -10.74
N PHE A 86 17.15 6.53 -9.76
CA PHE A 86 18.47 6.10 -9.31
C PHE A 86 19.26 5.41 -10.44
N LEU A 87 18.59 4.58 -11.26
CA LEU A 87 19.20 3.93 -12.41
C LEU A 87 19.66 4.92 -13.48
N ASN A 88 19.04 6.08 -13.55
CA ASN A 88 19.35 7.11 -14.56
C ASN A 88 20.49 8.05 -14.13
N LYS A 89 21.00 7.94 -12.89
CA LYS A 89 22.20 8.67 -12.46
C LYS A 89 23.43 8.09 -13.15
N ARG A 90 24.26 8.95 -13.75
CA ARG A 90 25.44 8.61 -14.56
C ARG A 90 26.36 7.58 -13.87
N ASN A 91 26.68 7.79 -12.59
CA ASN A 91 27.54 6.88 -11.83
C ASN A 91 26.90 5.50 -11.56
N ALA A 92 25.56 5.42 -11.46
CA ALA A 92 24.85 4.19 -11.28
C ALA A 92 24.68 3.45 -12.61
N SER A 93 24.43 4.19 -13.69
CA SER A 93 24.34 3.63 -15.06
C SER A 93 25.61 2.88 -15.43
N ASP A 94 26.79 3.45 -15.20
CA ASP A 94 28.06 2.81 -15.51
C ASP A 94 28.26 1.52 -14.69
N PHE A 95 27.85 1.53 -13.42
CA PHE A 95 27.91 0.34 -12.57
C PHE A 95 26.97 -0.78 -13.07
N TYR A 96 25.73 -0.44 -13.44
CA TYR A 96 24.77 -1.44 -13.91
C TYR A 96 25.08 -1.95 -15.33
N HIS A 97 25.73 -1.16 -16.18
CA HIS A 97 26.21 -1.61 -17.47
C HIS A 97 27.44 -2.55 -17.35
N ALA A 98 28.17 -2.50 -16.25
CA ALA A 98 29.26 -3.42 -15.97
C ALA A 98 28.80 -4.80 -15.45
N ILE A 99 27.53 -4.92 -15.01
CA ILE A 99 26.97 -6.19 -14.57
C ILE A 99 26.54 -7.01 -15.81
N PRO A 100 26.98 -8.28 -15.92
CA PRO A 100 26.65 -9.14 -17.06
C PRO A 100 25.22 -9.71 -17.01
N GLU A 101 24.28 -8.92 -16.50
CA GLU A 101 22.86 -9.27 -16.37
C GLU A 101 22.04 -8.64 -17.49
N THR A 102 20.97 -9.30 -17.90
CA THR A 102 20.06 -8.77 -18.93
C THR A 102 19.25 -7.60 -18.35
N ARG A 103 18.97 -6.58 -19.17
CA ARG A 103 18.12 -5.44 -18.79
C ARG A 103 16.76 -5.89 -18.22
N LEU A 104 16.22 -6.97 -18.78
CA LEU A 104 14.95 -7.55 -18.35
C LEU A 104 15.05 -8.16 -16.93
N CYS A 105 16.16 -8.84 -16.60
CA CYS A 105 16.42 -9.35 -15.26
C CYS A 105 16.47 -8.23 -14.23
N LEU A 106 17.14 -7.13 -14.55
CA LEU A 106 17.24 -5.94 -13.70
C LEU A 106 15.85 -5.33 -13.47
N TYR A 107 15.08 -5.10 -14.55
CA TYR A 107 13.73 -4.56 -14.45
C TYR A 107 12.82 -5.42 -13.57
N ILE A 108 12.75 -6.74 -13.83
CA ILE A 108 11.91 -7.66 -13.06
C ILE A 108 12.32 -7.69 -11.59
N SER A 109 13.61 -7.71 -11.29
CA SER A 109 14.09 -7.77 -9.90
C SER A 109 13.75 -6.50 -9.12
N PHE A 110 13.89 -5.33 -9.73
CA PHE A 110 13.54 -4.06 -9.08
C PHE A 110 12.03 -3.87 -8.97
N PHE A 111 11.27 -4.23 -9.99
CA PHE A 111 9.80 -4.17 -9.92
C PHE A 111 9.25 -5.10 -8.84
N ALA A 112 9.82 -6.30 -8.70
CA ALA A 112 9.47 -7.21 -7.60
C ALA A 112 9.73 -6.58 -6.21
N ALA A 113 10.78 -5.76 -6.05
CA ALA A 113 11.01 -5.05 -4.79
C ALA A 113 9.93 -3.99 -4.50
N VAL A 114 9.43 -3.27 -5.50
CA VAL A 114 8.28 -2.36 -5.35
C VAL A 114 7.02 -3.13 -4.93
N VAL A 115 6.73 -4.24 -5.61
CA VAL A 115 5.58 -5.09 -5.32
C VAL A 115 5.60 -5.59 -3.87
N THR A 116 6.74 -6.04 -3.37
CA THR A 116 6.87 -6.51 -1.98
C THR A 116 6.66 -5.41 -0.96
N TRP A 117 7.15 -4.20 -1.20
CA TRP A 117 6.88 -3.05 -0.32
C TRP A 117 5.41 -2.66 -0.31
N LEU A 118 4.76 -2.56 -1.48
CA LEU A 118 3.33 -2.27 -1.58
C LEU A 118 2.50 -3.32 -0.85
N LEU A 119 2.82 -4.60 -1.02
CA LEU A 119 2.13 -5.69 -0.35
C LEU A 119 2.30 -5.62 1.18
N ALA A 120 3.51 -5.37 1.66
CA ALA A 120 3.77 -5.21 3.09
C ALA A 120 2.96 -4.04 3.70
N ILE A 121 2.89 -2.91 3.00
CA ILE A 121 2.13 -1.73 3.45
C ILE A 121 0.63 -2.04 3.50
N ILE A 122 0.07 -2.66 2.46
CA ILE A 122 -1.35 -3.01 2.41
C ILE A 122 -1.73 -3.99 3.53
N VAL A 123 -0.91 -5.02 3.76
CA VAL A 123 -1.15 -5.99 4.84
C VAL A 123 -1.13 -5.30 6.20
N LEU A 124 -0.14 -4.45 6.45
CA LEU A 124 -0.04 -3.74 7.74
C LEU A 124 -1.21 -2.79 7.96
N THR A 125 -1.54 -1.95 6.97
CA THR A 125 -2.65 -0.97 7.08
C THR A 125 -3.99 -1.67 7.25
N SER A 126 -4.23 -2.76 6.52
CA SER A 126 -5.45 -3.56 6.65
C SER A 126 -5.55 -4.23 8.02
N PHE A 127 -4.43 -4.79 8.50
CA PHE A 127 -4.38 -5.38 9.84
C PHE A 127 -4.71 -4.36 10.93
N LEU A 128 -4.11 -3.16 10.88
CA LEU A 128 -4.37 -2.09 11.84
C LEU A 128 -5.83 -1.64 11.79
N SER A 129 -6.39 -1.43 10.61
CA SER A 129 -7.80 -1.04 10.46
C SER A 129 -8.74 -2.10 11.03
N VAL A 130 -8.54 -3.37 10.71
CA VAL A 130 -9.36 -4.48 11.22
C VAL A 130 -9.22 -4.59 12.74
N ALA A 131 -8.01 -4.47 13.28
CA ALA A 131 -7.79 -4.52 14.73
C ALA A 131 -8.60 -3.45 15.48
N ILE A 132 -8.62 -2.21 14.96
CA ILE A 132 -9.40 -1.14 15.56
C ILE A 132 -10.91 -1.43 15.48
N PHE A 133 -11.41 -1.92 14.34
CA PHE A 133 -12.82 -2.27 14.21
C PHE A 133 -13.23 -3.41 15.14
N LEU A 134 -12.36 -4.39 15.36
CA LEU A 134 -12.61 -5.49 16.31
C LEU A 134 -12.62 -5.02 17.78
N CYS A 135 -11.91 -3.94 18.11
CA CYS A 135 -11.98 -3.35 19.45
C CYS A 135 -13.35 -2.71 19.75
N PHE A 136 -14.14 -2.40 18.72
CA PHE A 136 -15.45 -1.75 18.87
C PHE A 136 -16.59 -2.52 18.19
N PRO A 137 -16.86 -3.78 18.59
CA PRO A 137 -17.81 -4.66 17.89
C PRO A 137 -19.26 -4.19 17.97
N VAL A 138 -19.59 -3.29 18.91
CA VAL A 138 -20.93 -2.71 19.07
C VAL A 138 -21.28 -1.79 17.90
N TYR A 139 -20.29 -1.16 17.30
CA TYR A 139 -20.45 -0.15 16.26
C TYR A 139 -20.16 -0.67 14.85
N PHE A 140 -19.35 -1.71 14.72
CA PHE A 140 -18.86 -2.20 13.44
C PHE A 140 -19.07 -3.70 13.27
N SER A 141 -19.56 -4.09 12.08
CA SER A 141 -19.54 -5.49 11.65
C SER A 141 -18.43 -5.69 10.63
N VAL A 142 -17.48 -6.56 10.94
CA VAL A 142 -16.36 -6.85 10.04
C VAL A 142 -16.65 -8.14 9.27
N ASN A 143 -16.74 -8.03 7.95
CA ASN A 143 -16.80 -9.19 7.07
C ASN A 143 -15.41 -9.40 6.46
N LEU A 144 -14.75 -10.50 6.82
CA LEU A 144 -13.39 -10.81 6.41
C LEU A 144 -13.25 -10.94 4.88
N MET A 145 -14.28 -11.48 4.21
CA MET A 145 -14.30 -11.59 2.75
C MET A 145 -14.30 -10.21 2.06
N SER A 146 -15.07 -9.28 2.60
CA SER A 146 -15.10 -7.88 2.08
C SER A 146 -13.74 -7.19 2.25
N VAL A 147 -13.06 -7.43 3.38
CA VAL A 147 -11.72 -6.88 3.62
C VAL A 147 -10.72 -7.44 2.60
N LEU A 148 -10.74 -8.75 2.33
CA LEU A 148 -9.86 -9.38 1.36
C LEU A 148 -10.08 -8.84 -0.06
N VAL A 149 -11.33 -8.74 -0.49
CA VAL A 149 -11.67 -8.19 -1.82
C VAL A 149 -11.19 -6.74 -1.95
N MET A 150 -11.36 -5.96 -0.91
CA MET A 150 -10.91 -4.57 -0.85
C MET A 150 -9.39 -4.45 -0.94
N CYS A 151 -8.63 -5.24 -0.16
CA CYS A 151 -7.16 -5.28 -0.23
C CYS A 151 -6.68 -5.67 -1.63
N PHE A 152 -7.34 -6.67 -2.24
CA PHE A 152 -7.01 -7.10 -3.59
C PHE A 152 -7.24 -5.98 -4.61
N ASN A 153 -8.37 -5.27 -4.55
CA ASN A 153 -8.69 -4.17 -5.47
C ASN A 153 -7.67 -3.03 -5.36
N VAL A 154 -7.31 -2.63 -4.14
CA VAL A 154 -6.31 -1.57 -3.92
C VAL A 154 -4.93 -2.00 -4.40
N PHE A 155 -4.56 -3.25 -4.12
CA PHE A 155 -3.29 -3.81 -4.59
C PHE A 155 -3.24 -3.87 -6.12
N ALA A 156 -4.27 -4.39 -6.78
CA ALA A 156 -4.35 -4.45 -8.22
C ALA A 156 -4.31 -3.04 -8.86
N GLY A 157 -5.06 -2.09 -8.30
CA GLY A 157 -5.04 -0.70 -8.75
C GLY A 157 -3.67 -0.05 -8.61
N SER A 158 -3.02 -0.20 -7.46
CA SER A 158 -1.68 0.34 -7.22
C SER A 158 -0.62 -0.29 -8.14
N LEU A 159 -0.73 -1.60 -8.43
CA LEU A 159 0.15 -2.28 -9.38
C LEU A 159 -0.04 -1.80 -10.81
N LEU A 160 -1.29 -1.57 -11.25
CA LEU A 160 -1.55 -1.03 -12.59
C LEU A 160 -0.93 0.37 -12.75
N VAL A 161 -1.09 1.23 -11.75
CA VAL A 161 -0.47 2.56 -11.76
C VAL A 161 1.06 2.46 -11.73
N ALA A 162 1.63 1.59 -10.88
CA ALA A 162 3.07 1.35 -10.84
C ALA A 162 3.61 0.84 -12.18
N ALA A 163 2.92 -0.11 -12.81
CA ALA A 163 3.31 -0.67 -14.10
C ALA A 163 3.25 0.37 -15.22
N SER A 164 2.23 1.23 -15.24
CA SER A 164 2.08 2.29 -16.27
C SER A 164 3.20 3.34 -16.22
N VAL A 165 3.78 3.57 -15.05
CA VAL A 165 4.90 4.51 -14.87
C VAL A 165 6.25 3.85 -15.14
N ALA A 166 6.32 2.53 -15.01
CA ALA A 166 7.55 1.76 -15.19
C ALA A 166 7.89 1.48 -16.68
N VAL A 167 6.91 1.65 -17.61
CA VAL A 167 7.06 1.47 -19.05
C VAL A 167 7.52 2.75 -19.69
#